data_09b6fd5ea335491ee131ae3583d22356
#
_entry.id   09b6fd5ea335491ee131ae3583d22356
#
_cell.length_a   1.000
_cell.length_b   1.000
_cell.length_c   1.000
_cell.angle_alpha   90.00
_cell.angle_beta   90.00
_cell.angle_gamma   90.00
#
_symmetry.space_group_name_H-M   'P 1'
#
loop_
_entity.id
_entity.type
_entity.pdbx_description
1 polymer ?
#
loop_
_entity_poly.entity_id
_entity_poly.type
_entity_poly.pdbx_seq_one_letter_code
_entity_poly.pdbx_strand_id
1 'polypeptide(L)'
;HHSMTLENNTLRNIAIIAHVDHGKTTLVDQLLRQSGTLVVRGEGQKRVMDSNDLERERGITILSKNTAIRWREWRINIVDTPGHADFGGEVERVLSMVDSVLLLVDAVEGPMPQTRFVTEKALQHGLHPIVVINKVDREGSRADWVVDQTFELFDRLGATDEQLDFPVVYSSAMEGWSTLDLSEKSEDMTSLLTTIVKCVNPPEVNHQGPFRLQVSALDYSSYVGVIGIGRVQRGQINRNSPVVIASSDGTTRNGRLLQILGFLGLERIETQSARAGEIIAFTGIEGLRISDTLCDPEAVEPLAPLAVDEPTMSMTFQVNNSPFAGREGKYVTSRNLEERLARELIHNVALRVEQTDDPDKFKVSGRGELHLSILIENMRREGYEMGVSRPEVILKQVDGEICEPWEMMTVDVESDHQGRVMEKLGERRGELKDMVPDGKGRIRLDYLIPSRGLIGFRSEFLTTTSGTGLLYHAFDHYGRRIKEKIGERNNGVLISMATGKSLAYALFNLQERGRLFIGHGREVYEGMVIGIHSRNNDLVVNPLKAKQLTNIRAAGTDENLILSPPIPLTLEYALEFINNDELVEVTPVSIRMRKKFLKEYERKRASRAA
;
A
#
# COMPACT_ATOMS: atom_id res chain seq x y z
N HIS A 1 -7.07 34.27 31.90
CA HIS A 1 -7.99 33.22 31.41
C HIS A 1 -8.36 33.36 29.93
N HIS A 2 -8.30 34.57 29.35
CA HIS A 2 -8.68 34.80 27.95
C HIS A 2 -7.60 34.47 26.95
N SER A 3 -6.31 34.43 27.33
CA SER A 3 -5.22 34.17 26.40
C SER A 3 -5.02 32.68 26.09
N MET A 4 -5.39 31.78 27.01
CA MET A 4 -5.22 30.32 26.81
C MET A 4 -6.28 29.70 25.90
N THR A 5 -7.49 30.27 25.87
CA THR A 5 -8.57 29.82 24.97
C THR A 5 -8.39 30.28 23.53
N LEU A 6 -7.63 31.34 23.30
CA LEU A 6 -7.37 31.90 21.97
C LEU A 6 -6.36 31.07 21.17
N GLU A 7 -5.38 30.43 21.82
CA GLU A 7 -4.33 29.68 21.10
C GLU A 7 -4.85 28.39 20.46
N ASN A 8 -5.87 27.73 21.04
CA ASN A 8 -6.47 26.54 20.40
C ASN A 8 -7.45 26.86 19.30
N ASN A 9 -8.06 28.05 19.34
CA ASN A 9 -8.94 28.47 18.27
C ASN A 9 -8.18 28.69 16.94
N THR A 10 -6.86 28.78 16.99
CA THR A 10 -6.02 28.98 15.81
C THR A 10 -5.42 27.69 15.25
N LEU A 11 -5.63 26.54 15.92
CA LEU A 11 -5.14 25.24 15.49
C LEU A 11 -6.23 24.49 14.73
N ARG A 12 -5.89 23.93 13.57
CA ARG A 12 -6.75 23.07 12.76
C ARG A 12 -6.01 21.82 12.33
N ASN A 13 -6.62 20.67 12.60
CA ASN A 13 -6.07 19.37 12.22
C ASN A 13 -6.97 18.74 11.16
N ILE A 14 -6.45 18.53 9.95
CA ILE A 14 -7.20 17.91 8.86
C ILE A 14 -6.42 16.75 8.26
N ALA A 15 -7.13 15.75 7.75
CA ALA A 15 -6.56 14.72 6.91
C ALA A 15 -6.89 15.01 5.45
N ILE A 16 -5.97 14.75 4.54
CA ILE A 16 -6.21 14.88 3.11
C ILE A 16 -6.42 13.51 2.47
N ILE A 17 -7.50 13.39 1.72
CA ILE A 17 -7.88 12.19 0.96
C ILE A 17 -7.86 12.55 -0.52
N ALA A 18 -7.08 11.84 -1.31
CA ALA A 18 -7.01 12.09 -2.74
C ALA A 18 -6.64 10.82 -3.50
N HIS A 19 -7.21 10.68 -4.68
CA HIS A 19 -6.73 9.71 -5.66
C HIS A 19 -5.36 10.15 -6.18
N VAL A 20 -4.51 9.19 -6.51
CA VAL A 20 -3.27 9.42 -7.26
C VAL A 20 -3.60 10.26 -8.50
N ASP A 21 -2.77 11.20 -8.87
CA ASP A 21 -2.93 12.09 -10.01
C ASP A 21 -4.03 13.16 -9.88
N HIS A 22 -4.76 13.25 -8.77
CA HIS A 22 -5.73 14.33 -8.55
C HIS A 22 -5.10 15.64 -8.06
N GLY A 23 -3.77 15.66 -7.85
CA GLY A 23 -3.03 16.88 -7.58
C GLY A 23 -2.78 17.18 -6.10
N LYS A 24 -2.80 16.15 -5.24
CA LYS A 24 -2.55 16.28 -3.80
C LYS A 24 -1.22 16.98 -3.50
N THR A 25 -0.14 16.48 -4.06
CA THR A 25 1.21 17.01 -3.83
C THR A 25 1.33 18.45 -4.31
N THR A 26 0.80 18.74 -5.50
CA THR A 26 0.80 20.09 -6.06
C THR A 26 0.00 21.05 -5.19
N LEU A 27 -1.15 20.62 -4.68
CA LEU A 27 -1.99 21.42 -3.79
C LEU A 27 -1.25 21.76 -2.50
N VAL A 28 -0.68 20.76 -1.83
CA VAL A 28 0.07 20.95 -0.58
C VAL A 28 1.28 21.86 -0.81
N ASP A 29 2.00 21.70 -1.90
CA ASP A 29 3.12 22.59 -2.26
C ASP A 29 2.67 24.03 -2.42
N GLN A 30 1.54 24.29 -3.08
CA GLN A 30 1.00 25.64 -3.22
C GLN A 30 0.62 26.26 -1.87
N LEU A 31 0.00 25.48 -1.01
CA LEU A 31 -0.36 25.94 0.34
C LEU A 31 0.89 26.30 1.16
N LEU A 32 1.94 25.49 1.06
CA LEU A 32 3.21 25.76 1.73
C LEU A 32 3.90 27.03 1.22
N ARG A 33 3.94 27.21 -0.10
CA ARG A 33 4.56 28.38 -0.73
C ARG A 33 3.80 29.66 -0.41
N GLN A 34 2.50 29.66 -0.59
CA GLN A 34 1.67 30.85 -0.45
C GLN A 34 1.46 31.25 1.00
N SER A 35 1.55 30.31 1.93
CA SER A 35 1.52 30.61 3.35
C SER A 35 2.83 31.19 3.89
N GLY A 36 3.91 31.12 3.10
CA GLY A 36 5.25 31.53 3.52
C GLY A 36 5.96 30.54 4.43
N THR A 37 5.41 29.35 4.60
CA THR A 37 5.97 28.30 5.47
C THR A 37 7.23 27.67 4.89
N LEU A 38 7.34 27.59 3.55
CA LEU A 38 8.49 27.04 2.85
C LEU A 38 9.21 28.10 2.03
N VAL A 39 10.51 28.23 2.26
CA VAL A 39 11.42 28.89 1.34
C VAL A 39 11.75 27.90 0.24
N VAL A 40 11.41 28.22 -1.01
CA VAL A 40 11.63 27.36 -2.18
C VAL A 40 13.12 27.00 -2.29
N ARG A 41 13.46 25.72 -2.08
CA ARG A 41 14.77 25.16 -2.39
C ARG A 41 14.69 24.40 -3.72
N GLY A 42 14.93 25.11 -4.83
CA GLY A 42 15.21 24.51 -6.13
C GLY A 42 14.06 23.85 -6.89
N GLU A 43 14.23 23.77 -8.20
CA GLU A 43 13.36 23.04 -9.13
C GLU A 43 13.55 21.54 -8.95
N GLY A 44 12.67 20.84 -8.32
CA GLY A 44 12.79 19.36 -8.27
C GLY A 44 11.94 18.63 -7.27
N GLN A 45 11.26 19.30 -6.37
CA GLN A 45 10.42 18.62 -5.38
C GLN A 45 8.94 18.61 -5.81
N LYS A 46 8.62 17.79 -6.81
CA LYS A 46 7.22 17.68 -7.28
C LYS A 46 6.33 16.78 -6.40
N ARG A 47 6.89 15.99 -5.51
CA ARG A 47 6.14 15.07 -4.64
C ARG A 47 6.68 15.11 -3.21
N VAL A 48 6.36 16.17 -2.51
CA VAL A 48 6.94 16.48 -1.21
C VAL A 48 6.41 15.59 -0.09
N MET A 49 5.16 15.12 -0.18
CA MET A 49 4.56 14.20 0.79
C MET A 49 4.95 12.74 0.55
N ASP A 50 5.35 12.38 -0.66
CA ASP A 50 5.79 11.02 -0.99
C ASP A 50 7.27 10.87 -0.65
N SER A 51 7.60 10.18 0.43
CA SER A 51 8.98 10.08 0.93
C SER A 51 9.72 8.83 0.51
N ASN A 52 8.99 7.86 -0.01
CA ASN A 52 9.52 6.55 -0.35
C ASN A 52 9.56 6.42 -1.87
N ASP A 53 10.64 5.89 -2.42
CA ASP A 53 10.79 5.70 -3.88
C ASP A 53 9.69 4.81 -4.46
N LEU A 54 9.22 3.82 -3.70
CA LEU A 54 8.11 2.95 -4.12
C LEU A 54 6.78 3.71 -4.20
N GLU A 55 6.53 4.66 -3.30
CA GLU A 55 5.35 5.52 -3.37
C GLU A 55 5.39 6.35 -4.65
N ARG A 56 6.55 6.90 -5.00
CA ARG A 56 6.74 7.69 -6.21
C ARG A 56 6.53 6.87 -7.48
N GLU A 57 7.10 5.67 -7.54
CA GLU A 57 6.97 4.78 -8.70
C GLU A 57 5.54 4.34 -8.92
N ARG A 58 4.81 4.04 -7.86
CA ARG A 58 3.43 3.55 -7.91
C ARG A 58 2.40 4.67 -7.86
N GLY A 59 2.83 5.89 -7.51
CA GLY A 59 1.96 7.05 -7.37
C GLY A 59 0.96 6.93 -6.23
N ILE A 60 1.23 6.13 -5.21
CA ILE A 60 0.40 5.95 -4.02
C ILE A 60 1.17 6.36 -2.76
N THR A 61 0.44 6.76 -1.74
CA THR A 61 1.00 7.06 -0.42
C THR A 61 0.95 5.79 0.43
N ILE A 62 2.13 5.29 0.84
CA ILE A 62 2.24 4.06 1.63
C ILE A 62 2.25 4.37 3.12
N LEU A 63 2.97 5.41 3.54
CA LEU A 63 3.08 5.84 4.93
C LEU A 63 2.42 7.19 5.14
N SER A 64 1.78 7.36 6.30
CA SER A 64 1.18 8.64 6.68
C SER A 64 2.23 9.67 7.04
N LYS A 65 2.01 10.91 6.61
CA LYS A 65 2.90 12.04 6.88
C LYS A 65 2.14 13.26 7.32
N ASN A 66 2.82 14.09 8.09
CA ASN A 66 2.30 15.34 8.58
C ASN A 66 2.97 16.52 7.92
N THR A 67 2.17 17.50 7.50
CA THR A 67 2.62 18.79 6.98
C THR A 67 1.95 19.89 7.79
N ALA A 68 2.74 20.83 8.31
CA ALA A 68 2.20 21.93 9.09
C ALA A 68 2.33 23.25 8.32
N ILE A 69 1.24 23.98 8.22
CA ILE A 69 1.15 25.27 7.52
C ILE A 69 0.88 26.35 8.55
N ARG A 70 1.67 27.42 8.50
CA ARG A 70 1.36 28.67 9.21
C ARG A 70 0.84 29.69 8.22
N TRP A 71 -0.41 30.09 8.41
CA TRP A 71 -1.08 31.05 7.55
C TRP A 71 -1.74 32.13 8.40
N ARG A 72 -1.23 33.34 8.35
CA ARG A 72 -1.66 34.43 9.24
C ARG A 72 -1.45 33.99 10.70
N GLU A 73 -2.49 34.04 11.51
CA GLU A 73 -2.49 33.58 12.90
C GLU A 73 -2.79 32.08 13.03
N TRP A 74 -3.13 31.41 11.91
CA TRP A 74 -3.60 30.02 11.91
C TRP A 74 -2.47 29.02 11.74
N ARG A 75 -2.60 27.91 12.42
CA ARG A 75 -1.73 26.76 12.25
C ARG A 75 -2.58 25.59 11.78
N ILE A 76 -2.28 25.07 10.61
CA ILE A 76 -3.03 23.99 9.96
C ILE A 76 -2.12 22.78 9.82
N ASN A 77 -2.47 21.71 10.49
CA ASN A 77 -1.79 20.42 10.33
C ASN A 77 -2.56 19.59 9.31
N ILE A 78 -1.86 19.17 8.27
CA ILE A 78 -2.40 18.31 7.22
C ILE A 78 -1.75 16.95 7.38
N VAL A 79 -2.56 15.94 7.65
CA VAL A 79 -2.10 14.55 7.77
C VAL A 79 -2.49 13.84 6.49
N ASP A 80 -1.50 13.24 5.82
CA ASP A 80 -1.76 12.45 4.63
C ASP A 80 -2.34 11.10 5.01
N THR A 81 -3.29 10.60 4.21
CA THR A 81 -3.88 9.28 4.40
C THR A 81 -3.30 8.30 3.38
N PRO A 82 -3.07 7.04 3.77
CA PRO A 82 -2.70 6.01 2.79
C PRO A 82 -3.82 5.88 1.76
N GLY A 83 -3.46 5.89 0.49
CA GLY A 83 -4.44 5.81 -0.61
C GLY A 83 -4.95 4.40 -0.88
N HIS A 84 -4.36 3.37 -0.28
CA HIS A 84 -4.66 1.98 -0.58
C HIS A 84 -5.36 1.27 0.59
N ALA A 85 -6.33 0.44 0.26
CA ALA A 85 -7.14 -0.29 1.25
C ALA A 85 -6.36 -1.33 2.07
N ASP A 86 -5.19 -1.76 1.62
CA ASP A 86 -4.33 -2.67 2.38
C ASP A 86 -3.77 -2.05 3.68
N PHE A 87 -3.89 -0.72 3.81
CA PHE A 87 -3.44 0.04 4.98
C PHE A 87 -4.60 0.57 5.83
N GLY A 88 -5.72 -0.17 5.88
CA GLY A 88 -6.95 0.27 6.56
C GLY A 88 -6.78 0.65 8.02
N GLY A 89 -6.02 -0.12 8.80
CA GLY A 89 -5.74 0.21 10.21
C GLY A 89 -4.97 1.53 10.35
N GLU A 90 -4.07 1.81 9.45
CA GLU A 90 -3.34 3.07 9.43
C GLU A 90 -4.27 4.26 9.13
N VAL A 91 -5.22 4.07 8.22
CA VAL A 91 -6.25 5.07 7.93
C VAL A 91 -7.02 5.44 9.19
N GLU A 92 -7.50 4.46 9.95
CA GLU A 92 -8.24 4.73 11.19
C GLU A 92 -7.39 5.47 12.22
N ARG A 93 -6.11 5.12 12.34
CA ARG A 93 -5.19 5.81 13.25
C ARG A 93 -4.94 7.27 12.84
N VAL A 94 -4.81 7.53 11.55
CA VAL A 94 -4.71 8.90 11.04
C VAL A 94 -5.97 9.69 11.35
N LEU A 95 -7.13 9.11 11.10
CA LEU A 95 -8.42 9.78 11.34
C LEU A 95 -8.65 10.09 12.83
N SER A 96 -8.03 9.35 13.74
CA SER A 96 -8.10 9.63 15.17
C SER A 96 -7.37 10.91 15.59
N MET A 97 -6.48 11.43 14.77
CA MET A 97 -5.69 12.62 15.05
C MET A 97 -6.27 13.90 14.48
N VAL A 98 -7.36 13.83 13.72
CA VAL A 98 -7.89 14.97 12.99
C VAL A 98 -9.34 15.26 13.32
N ASP A 99 -9.78 16.48 12.98
CA ASP A 99 -11.14 16.95 13.28
C ASP A 99 -11.98 17.13 12.02
N SER A 100 -11.37 17.03 10.85
CA SER A 100 -12.05 17.11 9.56
C SER A 100 -11.22 16.42 8.48
N VAL A 101 -11.83 16.20 7.33
CA VAL A 101 -11.13 15.65 6.15
C VAL A 101 -11.34 16.55 4.94
N LEU A 102 -10.32 16.64 4.11
CA LEU A 102 -10.37 17.33 2.84
C LEU A 102 -10.30 16.27 1.73
N LEU A 103 -11.37 16.17 0.95
CA LEU A 103 -11.41 15.26 -0.20
C LEU A 103 -11.09 16.05 -1.47
N LEU A 104 -9.99 15.68 -2.11
CA LEU A 104 -9.53 16.29 -3.36
C LEU A 104 -10.01 15.45 -4.53
N VAL A 105 -10.78 16.04 -5.44
CA VAL A 105 -11.39 15.37 -6.58
C VAL A 105 -11.07 16.08 -7.87
N ASP A 106 -10.72 15.32 -8.90
CA ASP A 106 -10.46 15.85 -10.24
C ASP A 106 -11.76 16.31 -10.90
N ALA A 107 -11.75 17.52 -11.48
CA ALA A 107 -12.93 18.12 -12.12
C ALA A 107 -13.36 17.40 -13.42
N VAL A 108 -12.51 16.58 -14.00
CA VAL A 108 -12.81 15.80 -15.19
C VAL A 108 -13.25 14.38 -14.84
N GLU A 109 -12.48 13.71 -13.98
CA GLU A 109 -12.70 12.30 -13.65
C GLU A 109 -13.76 12.08 -12.58
N GLY A 110 -13.91 12.99 -11.64
CA GLY A 110 -14.80 12.83 -10.50
C GLY A 110 -14.20 11.92 -9.41
N PRO A 111 -15.00 11.57 -8.39
CA PRO A 111 -14.51 10.72 -7.30
C PRO A 111 -14.19 9.32 -7.80
N MET A 112 -13.00 8.83 -7.41
CA MET A 112 -12.48 7.54 -7.86
C MET A 112 -12.71 6.45 -6.82
N PRO A 113 -12.87 5.19 -7.23
CA PRO A 113 -13.11 4.07 -6.30
C PRO A 113 -12.03 3.89 -5.24
N GLN A 114 -10.79 4.26 -5.54
CA GLN A 114 -9.67 4.11 -4.63
C GLN A 114 -9.84 4.87 -3.31
N THR A 115 -10.51 6.02 -3.34
CA THR A 115 -10.73 6.84 -2.14
C THR A 115 -11.99 6.46 -1.38
N ARG A 116 -12.81 5.58 -1.92
CA ARG A 116 -14.10 5.18 -1.32
C ARG A 116 -13.95 4.63 0.09
N PHE A 117 -13.00 3.72 0.29
CA PHE A 117 -12.76 3.10 1.59
C PHE A 117 -12.37 4.14 2.65
N VAL A 118 -11.41 5.01 2.35
CA VAL A 118 -10.93 6.05 3.27
C VAL A 118 -12.05 7.05 3.57
N THR A 119 -12.81 7.43 2.56
CA THR A 119 -13.96 8.33 2.70
C THR A 119 -15.03 7.72 3.58
N GLU A 120 -15.37 6.46 3.39
CA GLU A 120 -16.34 5.74 4.23
C GLU A 120 -15.91 5.74 5.69
N LYS A 121 -14.66 5.43 5.96
CA LYS A 121 -14.11 5.45 7.33
C LYS A 121 -14.18 6.85 7.95
N ALA A 122 -13.84 7.88 7.21
CA ALA A 122 -13.94 9.27 7.67
C ALA A 122 -15.37 9.65 8.05
N LEU A 123 -16.34 9.28 7.22
CA LEU A 123 -17.75 9.54 7.49
C LEU A 123 -18.25 8.75 8.71
N GLN A 124 -17.83 7.50 8.88
CA GLN A 124 -18.16 6.67 10.05
C GLN A 124 -17.62 7.26 11.35
N HIS A 125 -16.44 7.90 11.29
CA HIS A 125 -15.87 8.61 12.44
C HIS A 125 -16.57 9.96 12.76
N GLY A 126 -17.58 10.32 12.00
CA GLY A 126 -18.33 11.57 12.19
C GLY A 126 -17.59 12.82 11.72
N LEU A 127 -16.55 12.67 10.93
CA LEU A 127 -15.78 13.81 10.43
C LEU A 127 -16.55 14.55 9.33
N HIS A 128 -16.47 15.89 9.36
CA HIS A 128 -17.10 16.73 8.34
C HIS A 128 -16.16 16.93 7.16
N PRO A 129 -16.59 16.56 5.94
CA PRO A 129 -15.72 16.70 4.76
C PRO A 129 -15.76 18.11 4.20
N ILE A 130 -14.61 18.56 3.67
CA ILE A 130 -14.49 19.68 2.75
C ILE A 130 -14.12 19.08 1.41
N VAL A 131 -14.86 19.42 0.37
CA VAL A 131 -14.60 18.90 -0.98
C VAL A 131 -13.90 19.97 -1.81
N VAL A 132 -12.72 19.61 -2.35
CA VAL A 132 -11.97 20.46 -3.26
C VAL A 132 -12.01 19.85 -4.66
N ILE A 133 -12.63 20.56 -5.59
CA ILE A 133 -12.68 20.17 -7.00
C ILE A 133 -11.48 20.80 -7.69
N ASN A 134 -10.49 19.99 -8.01
CA ASN A 134 -9.21 20.44 -8.58
C ASN A 134 -9.18 20.28 -10.10
N LYS A 135 -8.25 20.97 -10.74
CA LYS A 135 -8.05 20.95 -12.19
C LYS A 135 -9.25 21.52 -12.98
N VAL A 136 -9.93 22.50 -12.39
CA VAL A 136 -11.10 23.14 -13.03
C VAL A 136 -10.71 23.93 -14.30
N ASP A 137 -9.44 24.28 -14.44
CA ASP A 137 -8.85 24.92 -15.63
C ASP A 137 -8.65 23.96 -16.81
N ARG A 138 -8.72 22.64 -16.54
CA ARG A 138 -8.46 21.62 -17.55
C ARG A 138 -9.60 21.53 -18.57
N GLU A 139 -9.24 21.31 -19.84
CA GLU A 139 -10.22 21.03 -20.90
C GLU A 139 -11.06 19.79 -20.53
N GLY A 140 -12.36 19.89 -20.70
CA GLY A 140 -13.29 18.83 -20.31
C GLY A 140 -13.73 18.88 -18.85
N SER A 141 -13.36 19.91 -18.10
CA SER A 141 -13.83 20.13 -16.72
C SER A 141 -15.36 20.17 -16.67
N ARG A 142 -15.92 19.43 -15.71
CA ARG A 142 -17.36 19.32 -15.48
C ARG A 142 -17.65 19.37 -13.97
N ALA A 143 -17.23 20.47 -13.36
CA ALA A 143 -17.25 20.64 -11.92
C ALA A 143 -18.60 20.37 -11.26
N ASP A 144 -19.71 20.85 -11.86
CA ASP A 144 -21.05 20.62 -11.31
C ASP A 144 -21.43 19.12 -11.28
N TRP A 145 -21.08 18.40 -12.33
CA TRP A 145 -21.28 16.94 -12.38
C TRP A 145 -20.45 16.23 -11.31
N VAL A 146 -19.22 16.67 -11.09
CA VAL A 146 -18.33 16.10 -10.07
C VAL A 146 -18.87 16.34 -8.66
N VAL A 147 -19.42 17.52 -8.38
CA VAL A 147 -20.08 17.80 -7.10
C VAL A 147 -21.27 16.87 -6.88
N ASP A 148 -22.09 16.65 -7.90
CA ASP A 148 -23.23 15.75 -7.83
C ASP A 148 -22.80 14.30 -7.59
N GLN A 149 -21.76 13.85 -8.27
CA GLN A 149 -21.19 12.51 -8.09
C GLN A 149 -20.62 12.33 -6.67
N THR A 150 -19.98 13.34 -6.14
CA THR A 150 -19.45 13.32 -4.77
C THR A 150 -20.56 13.27 -3.73
N PHE A 151 -21.61 14.04 -3.93
CA PHE A 151 -22.80 13.99 -3.09
C PHE A 151 -23.43 12.59 -3.08
N GLU A 152 -23.64 11.99 -4.26
CA GLU A 152 -24.19 10.64 -4.37
C GLU A 152 -23.28 9.59 -3.72
N LEU A 153 -21.97 9.74 -3.84
CA LEU A 153 -21.02 8.85 -3.17
C LEU A 153 -21.18 8.91 -1.66
N PHE A 154 -21.22 10.11 -1.08
CA PHE A 154 -21.37 10.29 0.36
C PHE A 154 -22.69 9.72 0.87
N ASP A 155 -23.77 9.94 0.13
CA ASP A 155 -25.08 9.40 0.46
C ASP A 155 -25.06 7.87 0.50
N ARG A 156 -24.46 7.24 -0.52
CA ARG A 156 -24.30 5.78 -0.56
C ARG A 156 -23.42 5.23 0.57
N LEU A 157 -22.44 6.00 1.02
CA LEU A 157 -21.56 5.61 2.12
C LEU A 157 -22.16 5.87 3.51
N GLY A 158 -23.40 6.33 3.57
CA GLY A 158 -24.11 6.52 4.83
C GLY A 158 -23.83 7.84 5.54
N ALA A 159 -23.47 8.88 4.80
CA ALA A 159 -23.25 10.21 5.36
C ALA A 159 -24.51 10.76 6.03
N THR A 160 -24.32 11.52 7.11
CA THR A 160 -25.39 12.26 7.78
C THR A 160 -25.80 13.47 6.93
N ASP A 161 -26.96 14.06 7.22
CA ASP A 161 -27.41 15.28 6.54
C ASP A 161 -26.40 16.42 6.67
N GLU A 162 -25.78 16.55 7.83
CA GLU A 162 -24.73 17.55 8.07
C GLU A 162 -23.48 17.29 7.20
N GLN A 163 -23.08 16.04 7.03
CA GLN A 163 -21.96 15.66 6.17
C GLN A 163 -22.29 15.86 4.69
N LEU A 164 -23.55 15.69 4.30
CA LEU A 164 -23.99 15.93 2.92
C LEU A 164 -24.03 17.43 2.56
N ASP A 165 -24.12 18.29 3.56
CA ASP A 165 -24.00 19.74 3.39
C ASP A 165 -22.54 20.20 3.48
N PHE A 166 -21.71 19.64 2.64
CA PHE A 166 -20.27 19.90 2.65
C PHE A 166 -19.90 21.18 1.89
N PRO A 167 -18.92 21.96 2.38
CA PRO A 167 -18.37 23.07 1.62
C PRO A 167 -17.64 22.57 0.36
N VAL A 168 -17.77 23.32 -0.73
CA VAL A 168 -17.09 23.04 -2.00
C VAL A 168 -16.16 24.19 -2.33
N VAL A 169 -14.90 23.85 -2.63
CA VAL A 169 -13.91 24.80 -3.12
C VAL A 169 -13.42 24.32 -4.49
N TYR A 170 -13.38 25.21 -5.45
CA TYR A 170 -12.85 24.93 -6.77
C TYR A 170 -11.41 25.39 -6.84
N SER A 171 -10.53 24.63 -7.46
CA SER A 171 -9.11 24.97 -7.52
C SER A 171 -8.44 24.57 -8.82
N SER A 172 -7.36 25.29 -9.12
CA SER A 172 -6.30 24.84 -10.01
C SER A 172 -5.00 24.85 -9.20
N ALA A 173 -4.62 23.70 -8.66
CA ALA A 173 -3.40 23.60 -7.87
C ALA A 173 -2.16 23.90 -8.71
N MET A 174 -2.18 23.53 -9.98
CA MET A 174 -1.06 23.80 -10.90
C MET A 174 -0.87 25.32 -11.14
N GLU A 175 -1.95 26.06 -11.31
CA GLU A 175 -1.92 27.52 -11.46
C GLU A 175 -1.87 28.27 -10.12
N GLY A 176 -2.18 27.60 -9.01
CA GLY A 176 -2.04 28.14 -7.66
C GLY A 176 -3.19 29.00 -7.16
N TRP A 177 -4.42 28.74 -7.62
CA TRP A 177 -5.58 29.51 -7.15
C TRP A 177 -6.76 28.62 -6.74
N SER A 178 -7.62 29.18 -5.91
CA SER A 178 -8.87 28.54 -5.49
C SER A 178 -9.98 29.59 -5.40
N THR A 179 -11.24 29.15 -5.56
CA THR A 179 -12.40 30.02 -5.48
C THR A 179 -13.62 29.23 -4.94
N LEU A 180 -14.56 29.94 -4.35
CA LEU A 180 -15.85 29.39 -3.94
C LEU A 180 -16.88 29.45 -5.08
N ASP A 181 -16.65 30.31 -6.06
CA ASP A 181 -17.53 30.53 -7.22
C ASP A 181 -16.68 30.62 -8.48
N LEU A 182 -16.91 29.71 -9.43
CA LEU A 182 -16.15 29.65 -10.69
C LEU A 182 -16.32 30.88 -11.58
N SER A 183 -17.39 31.67 -11.37
CA SER A 183 -17.58 32.94 -12.09
C SER A 183 -16.66 34.06 -11.57
N GLU A 184 -16.05 33.88 -10.41
CA GLU A 184 -15.12 34.84 -9.81
C GLU A 184 -13.67 34.43 -10.07
N LYS A 185 -12.84 35.40 -10.48
CA LYS A 185 -11.41 35.14 -10.66
C LYS A 185 -10.67 35.22 -9.34
N SER A 186 -9.79 34.26 -9.10
CA SER A 186 -8.89 34.22 -7.95
C SER A 186 -7.44 34.07 -8.42
N GLU A 187 -6.50 34.64 -7.67
CA GLU A 187 -5.08 34.58 -7.98
C GLU A 187 -4.28 33.69 -7.02
N ASP A 188 -4.89 33.33 -5.90
CA ASP A 188 -4.21 32.57 -4.84
C ASP A 188 -5.12 31.53 -4.17
N MET A 189 -4.58 30.83 -3.18
CA MET A 189 -5.27 29.79 -2.41
C MET A 189 -6.03 30.33 -1.19
N THR A 190 -6.22 31.62 -1.07
CA THR A 190 -6.89 32.23 0.10
C THR A 190 -8.28 31.67 0.33
N SER A 191 -9.06 31.41 -0.71
CA SER A 191 -10.42 30.85 -0.57
C SER A 191 -10.42 29.48 0.11
N LEU A 192 -9.46 28.62 -0.27
CA LEU A 192 -9.31 27.29 0.36
C LEU A 192 -8.87 27.42 1.82
N LEU A 193 -7.84 28.21 2.08
CA LEU A 193 -7.32 28.41 3.45
C LEU A 193 -8.40 29.01 4.36
N THR A 194 -9.15 29.98 3.89
CA THR A 194 -10.27 30.57 4.62
C THR A 194 -11.36 29.54 4.92
N THR A 195 -11.68 28.68 3.94
CA THR A 195 -12.68 27.63 4.14
C THR A 195 -12.22 26.62 5.19
N ILE A 196 -10.95 26.24 5.18
CA ILE A 196 -10.39 25.32 6.18
C ILE A 196 -10.54 25.91 7.59
N VAL A 197 -10.10 27.14 7.81
CA VAL A 197 -10.16 27.73 9.16
C VAL A 197 -11.57 28.01 9.64
N LYS A 198 -12.51 28.22 8.71
CA LYS A 198 -13.92 28.47 9.04
C LYS A 198 -14.71 27.18 9.31
N CYS A 199 -14.48 26.14 8.51
CA CYS A 199 -15.31 24.94 8.49
C CYS A 199 -14.76 23.79 9.33
N VAL A 200 -13.45 23.75 9.58
CA VAL A 200 -12.84 22.77 10.47
C VAL A 200 -12.98 23.25 11.90
N ASN A 201 -13.53 22.39 12.76
CA ASN A 201 -13.63 22.71 14.18
C ASN A 201 -12.25 22.68 14.83
N PRO A 202 -11.97 23.59 15.79
CA PRO A 202 -10.79 23.47 16.63
C PRO A 202 -10.86 22.18 17.44
N PRO A 203 -9.72 21.57 17.82
CA PRO A 203 -9.73 20.39 18.67
C PRO A 203 -10.38 20.70 20.02
N GLU A 204 -11.23 19.78 20.48
CA GLU A 204 -11.81 19.83 21.84
C GLU A 204 -10.75 19.35 22.83
N VAL A 205 -10.28 20.25 23.69
CA VAL A 205 -9.13 19.94 24.54
C VAL A 205 -9.27 20.48 25.96
N ASN A 206 -8.65 19.76 26.90
CA ASN A 206 -8.46 20.19 28.28
C ASN A 206 -6.97 20.38 28.53
N HIS A 207 -6.50 21.65 28.55
CA HIS A 207 -5.10 21.98 28.78
C HIS A 207 -4.63 21.79 30.22
N GLN A 208 -5.55 21.79 31.16
CA GLN A 208 -5.22 21.80 32.60
C GLN A 208 -5.25 20.41 33.22
N GLY A 209 -5.76 19.41 32.50
CA GLY A 209 -5.77 18.04 32.99
C GLY A 209 -4.39 17.39 32.97
N PRO A 210 -4.24 16.22 33.58
CA PRO A 210 -3.00 15.47 33.52
C PRO A 210 -2.69 15.03 32.09
N PHE A 211 -1.42 15.08 31.70
CA PHE A 211 -0.98 14.74 30.35
C PHE A 211 -1.42 13.35 29.92
N ARG A 212 -1.90 13.24 28.70
CA ARG A 212 -2.25 11.98 28.09
C ARG A 212 -2.11 12.08 26.56
N LEU A 213 -1.42 11.09 25.97
CA LEU A 213 -1.23 10.98 24.53
C LEU A 213 -1.26 9.51 24.14
N GLN A 214 -2.04 9.15 23.11
CA GLN A 214 -2.03 7.81 22.55
C GLN A 214 -1.14 7.77 21.29
N VAL A 215 -0.31 6.74 21.20
CA VAL A 215 0.56 6.51 20.04
C VAL A 215 -0.30 6.04 18.86
N SER A 216 -0.34 6.85 17.81
CA SER A 216 -1.11 6.58 16.59
C SER A 216 -0.24 6.09 15.45
N ALA A 217 1.04 6.44 15.43
CA ALA A 217 2.00 6.01 14.41
C ALA A 217 3.38 5.84 15.02
N LEU A 218 4.19 5.02 14.38
CA LEU A 218 5.58 4.79 14.75
C LEU A 218 6.47 5.04 13.53
N ASP A 219 7.66 5.55 13.83
CA ASP A 219 8.72 5.73 12.85
C ASP A 219 10.03 5.24 13.47
N TYR A 220 11.07 5.10 12.69
CA TYR A 220 12.37 4.64 13.17
C TYR A 220 13.49 5.44 12.55
N SER A 221 14.45 5.81 13.38
CA SER A 221 15.68 6.45 12.96
C SER A 221 16.87 5.67 13.52
N SER A 222 17.91 5.49 12.70
CA SER A 222 19.14 4.86 13.15
C SER A 222 19.87 5.64 14.27
N TYR A 223 19.56 6.93 14.41
CA TYR A 223 20.17 7.80 15.41
C TYR A 223 19.46 7.78 16.77
N VAL A 224 18.14 7.84 16.74
CA VAL A 224 17.33 8.01 17.97
C VAL A 224 16.46 6.80 18.30
N GLY A 225 16.42 5.81 17.41
CA GLY A 225 15.59 4.62 17.58
C GLY A 225 14.14 4.86 17.21
N VAL A 226 13.22 4.38 18.02
CA VAL A 226 11.78 4.48 17.76
C VAL A 226 11.29 5.91 18.01
N ILE A 227 10.50 6.40 17.07
CA ILE A 227 9.84 7.71 17.14
C ILE A 227 8.33 7.44 17.20
N GLY A 228 7.68 7.91 18.28
CA GLY A 228 6.24 7.85 18.41
C GLY A 228 5.58 9.11 17.86
N ILE A 229 4.40 8.97 17.29
CA ILE A 229 3.60 10.09 16.75
C ILE A 229 2.19 9.96 17.30
N GLY A 230 1.63 11.07 17.77
CA GLY A 230 0.26 11.12 18.24
C GLY A 230 -0.19 12.54 18.51
N ARG A 231 -1.52 12.69 18.72
CA ARG A 231 -2.10 13.96 19.15
C ARG A 231 -2.18 13.99 20.67
N VAL A 232 -1.68 15.05 21.30
CA VAL A 232 -1.84 15.25 22.72
C VAL A 232 -3.33 15.36 23.02
N GLN A 233 -3.86 14.41 23.76
CA GLN A 233 -5.30 14.32 24.02
C GLN A 233 -5.71 15.23 25.17
N ARG A 234 -4.85 15.39 26.18
CA ARG A 234 -5.12 16.17 27.38
C ARG A 234 -3.84 16.70 28.00
N GLY A 235 -3.91 17.88 28.60
CA GLY A 235 -2.83 18.46 29.37
C GLY A 235 -1.72 19.05 28.52
N GLN A 236 -0.53 19.07 29.10
CA GLN A 236 0.70 19.55 28.46
C GLN A 236 1.90 18.80 29.00
N ILE A 237 2.96 18.79 28.24
CA ILE A 237 4.21 18.14 28.63
C ILE A 237 5.41 18.96 28.15
N ASN A 238 6.48 18.94 28.95
CA ASN A 238 7.77 19.50 28.58
C ASN A 238 8.72 18.38 28.16
N ARG A 239 9.71 18.72 27.33
CA ARG A 239 10.78 17.77 26.98
C ARG A 239 11.48 17.27 28.26
N ASN A 240 12.03 16.07 28.16
CA ASN A 240 12.75 15.41 29.25
C ASN A 240 11.88 15.17 30.50
N SER A 241 10.59 14.92 30.31
CA SER A 241 9.64 14.66 31.40
C SER A 241 9.42 13.16 31.59
N PRO A 242 9.24 12.72 32.85
CA PRO A 242 8.86 11.34 33.12
C PRO A 242 7.42 11.07 32.70
N VAL A 243 7.16 9.90 32.15
CA VAL A 243 5.84 9.44 31.79
C VAL A 243 5.65 7.98 32.20
N VAL A 244 4.42 7.54 32.32
CA VAL A 244 4.07 6.13 32.45
C VAL A 244 3.42 5.67 31.15
N ILE A 245 3.93 4.60 30.60
CA ILE A 245 3.41 3.99 29.37
C ILE A 245 2.42 2.89 29.76
N ALA A 246 1.15 3.08 29.45
CA ALA A 246 0.12 2.07 29.64
C ALA A 246 -0.16 1.38 28.29
N SER A 247 0.12 0.10 28.23
CA SER A 247 -0.09 -0.71 27.02
C SER A 247 -1.47 -1.34 26.99
N SER A 248 -1.97 -1.69 25.81
CA SER A 248 -3.29 -2.29 25.62
C SER A 248 -3.48 -3.65 26.29
N ASP A 249 -2.37 -4.34 26.61
CA ASP A 249 -2.38 -5.62 27.35
C ASP A 249 -2.53 -5.45 28.87
N GLY A 250 -2.68 -4.21 29.35
CA GLY A 250 -2.81 -3.89 30.78
C GLY A 250 -1.49 -3.68 31.49
N THR A 251 -0.35 -3.85 30.85
CA THR A 251 0.95 -3.60 31.45
C THR A 251 1.26 -2.11 31.49
N THR A 252 1.99 -1.69 32.54
CA THR A 252 2.48 -0.32 32.68
C THR A 252 3.99 -0.35 32.92
N ARG A 253 4.67 0.69 32.45
CA ARG A 253 6.10 0.87 32.66
C ARG A 253 6.46 2.34 32.72
N ASN A 254 7.54 2.65 33.37
CA ASN A 254 8.05 4.00 33.45
C ASN A 254 8.91 4.31 32.22
N GLY A 255 8.87 5.54 31.77
CA GLY A 255 9.66 6.02 30.67
C GLY A 255 9.92 7.50 30.81
N ARG A 256 10.72 8.03 29.90
CA ARG A 256 11.03 9.45 29.83
C ARG A 256 10.93 9.91 28.39
N LEU A 257 10.11 10.92 28.17
CA LEU A 257 9.96 11.57 26.87
C LEU A 257 11.12 12.56 26.74
N LEU A 258 12.16 12.19 25.97
CA LEU A 258 13.40 12.97 25.88
C LEU A 258 13.25 14.18 24.96
N GLN A 259 12.77 13.97 23.74
CA GLN A 259 12.59 15.02 22.75
C GLN A 259 11.14 15.11 22.33
N ILE A 260 10.68 16.34 22.12
CA ILE A 260 9.38 16.64 21.51
C ILE A 260 9.67 17.30 20.18
N LEU A 261 9.10 16.76 19.10
CA LEU A 261 9.25 17.26 17.76
C LEU A 261 7.88 17.76 17.26
N GLY A 262 7.79 19.04 17.01
CA GLY A 262 6.66 19.63 16.30
C GLY A 262 6.86 19.54 14.81
N PHE A 263 5.85 19.93 14.04
CA PHE A 263 5.91 19.96 12.59
C PHE A 263 5.87 21.40 12.11
N LEU A 264 6.74 21.75 11.17
CA LEU A 264 6.70 23.01 10.45
C LEU A 264 7.07 22.73 8.99
N GLY A 265 6.13 23.01 8.08
CA GLY A 265 6.26 22.58 6.72
C GLY A 265 6.34 21.06 6.66
N LEU A 266 7.37 20.55 6.03
CA LEU A 266 7.64 19.12 5.91
C LEU A 266 8.65 18.61 6.94
N GLU A 267 9.18 19.48 7.77
CA GLU A 267 10.24 19.17 8.71
C GLU A 267 9.70 18.99 10.11
N ARG A 268 10.38 18.14 10.88
CA ARG A 268 10.18 17.99 12.31
C ARG A 268 11.13 18.93 13.02
N ILE A 269 10.59 19.76 13.90
CA ILE A 269 11.38 20.77 14.64
C ILE A 269 11.29 20.47 16.13
N GLU A 270 12.46 20.42 16.79
CA GLU A 270 12.50 20.22 18.23
C GLU A 270 11.86 21.40 18.96
N THR A 271 10.95 21.07 19.90
CA THR A 271 10.23 22.05 20.72
C THR A 271 10.43 21.77 22.20
N GLN A 272 10.20 22.78 23.04
CA GLN A 272 10.34 22.66 24.49
C GLN A 272 9.14 21.94 25.13
N SER A 273 7.96 22.12 24.58
CA SER A 273 6.72 21.63 25.16
C SER A 273 5.67 21.37 24.09
N ALA A 274 4.65 20.59 24.47
CA ALA A 274 3.46 20.34 23.67
C ALA A 274 2.21 20.41 24.53
N ARG A 275 1.12 20.85 23.95
CA ARG A 275 -0.18 20.99 24.59
C ARG A 275 -1.26 20.17 23.90
N ALA A 276 -2.35 19.91 24.63
CA ALA A 276 -3.51 19.23 24.09
C ALA A 276 -3.98 19.81 22.75
N GLY A 277 -4.29 18.94 21.82
CA GLY A 277 -4.66 19.27 20.44
C GLY A 277 -3.53 19.21 19.44
N GLU A 278 -2.28 19.36 19.89
CA GLU A 278 -1.10 19.32 18.99
C GLU A 278 -0.74 17.90 18.60
N ILE A 279 -0.39 17.73 17.34
CA ILE A 279 0.20 16.48 16.81
C ILE A 279 1.71 16.60 16.93
N ILE A 280 2.32 15.65 17.64
CA ILE A 280 3.76 15.65 17.90
C ILE A 280 4.40 14.32 17.56
N ALA A 281 5.70 14.37 17.28
CA ALA A 281 6.57 13.20 17.34
C ALA A 281 7.43 13.30 18.60
N PHE A 282 7.86 12.18 19.14
CA PHE A 282 8.67 12.15 20.36
C PHE A 282 9.64 10.96 20.36
N THR A 283 10.70 11.08 21.13
CA THR A 283 11.76 10.07 21.26
C THR A 283 12.04 9.74 22.72
N GLY A 284 12.79 8.69 22.96
CA GLY A 284 13.31 8.32 24.27
C GLY A 284 12.64 7.13 24.91
N ILE A 285 11.64 6.52 24.27
CA ILE A 285 10.93 5.36 24.82
C ILE A 285 11.19 4.14 23.94
N GLU A 286 11.87 3.15 24.51
CA GLU A 286 12.12 1.88 23.82
C GLU A 286 10.90 0.97 23.91
N GLY A 287 10.73 0.10 22.89
CA GLY A 287 9.66 -0.87 22.87
C GLY A 287 8.26 -0.28 22.78
N LEU A 288 8.15 0.94 22.29
CA LEU A 288 6.88 1.63 22.10
C LEU A 288 6.04 0.90 21.05
N ARG A 289 4.74 0.75 21.32
CA ARG A 289 3.79 0.08 20.43
C ARG A 289 2.63 0.99 20.09
N ILE A 290 1.98 0.74 18.95
CA ILE A 290 0.73 1.40 18.59
C ILE A 290 -0.30 1.16 19.70
N SER A 291 -1.11 2.17 19.98
CA SER A 291 -2.12 2.23 21.03
C SER A 291 -1.58 2.39 22.45
N ASP A 292 -0.26 2.38 22.66
CA ASP A 292 0.30 2.73 23.94
C ASP A 292 -0.13 4.15 24.33
N THR A 293 -0.53 4.33 25.59
CA THR A 293 -0.90 5.63 26.12
C THR A 293 0.21 6.15 27.01
N LEU A 294 0.74 7.33 26.71
CA LEU A 294 1.66 8.05 27.58
C LEU A 294 0.84 8.86 28.57
N CYS A 295 1.05 8.65 29.85
CA CYS A 295 0.29 9.26 30.92
C CYS A 295 1.20 10.06 31.86
N ASP A 296 0.61 11.07 32.51
CA ASP A 296 1.22 11.66 33.71
C ASP A 296 1.39 10.55 34.76
N PRO A 297 2.58 10.45 35.42
CA PRO A 297 2.80 9.40 36.41
C PRO A 297 1.80 9.36 37.57
N GLU A 298 1.17 10.49 37.87
CA GLU A 298 0.15 10.59 38.93
C GLU A 298 -1.28 10.26 38.47
N ALA A 299 -1.49 10.12 37.17
CA ALA A 299 -2.81 9.84 36.56
C ALA A 299 -2.67 8.89 35.38
N VAL A 300 -2.52 7.61 35.67
CA VAL A 300 -2.38 6.57 34.64
C VAL A 300 -3.77 6.12 34.18
N GLU A 301 -4.19 6.60 33.03
CA GLU A 301 -5.51 6.34 32.44
C GLU A 301 -5.36 5.95 30.98
N PRO A 302 -5.28 4.63 30.66
CA PRO A 302 -5.11 4.20 29.29
C PRO A 302 -6.34 4.52 28.44
N LEU A 303 -6.11 4.91 27.20
CA LEU A 303 -7.17 5.07 26.20
C LEU A 303 -7.49 3.72 25.56
N ALA A 304 -8.71 3.59 25.04
CA ALA A 304 -9.11 2.40 24.29
C ALA A 304 -8.15 2.16 23.10
N PRO A 305 -7.78 0.89 22.82
CA PRO A 305 -6.88 0.61 21.72
C PRO A 305 -7.42 1.09 20.37
N LEU A 306 -6.52 1.61 19.54
CA LEU A 306 -6.82 1.96 18.16
C LEU A 306 -6.96 0.70 17.32
N ALA A 307 -7.75 0.77 16.27
CA ALA A 307 -7.91 -0.35 15.35
C ALA A 307 -6.59 -0.68 14.65
N VAL A 308 -6.25 -1.96 14.65
CA VAL A 308 -5.15 -2.53 13.87
C VAL A 308 -5.74 -3.68 13.08
N ASP A 309 -5.60 -3.65 11.76
CA ASP A 309 -6.10 -4.73 10.92
C ASP A 309 -5.30 -6.00 11.15
N GLU A 310 -6.01 -7.11 11.29
CA GLU A 310 -5.37 -8.41 11.36
C GLU A 310 -4.89 -8.85 9.97
N PRO A 311 -3.75 -9.58 9.88
CA PRO A 311 -3.30 -10.11 8.61
C PRO A 311 -4.31 -11.07 7.98
N THR A 312 -4.43 -11.04 6.66
CA THR A 312 -5.32 -11.91 5.88
C THR A 312 -4.57 -12.86 4.96
N MET A 313 -3.30 -12.58 4.70
CA MET A 313 -2.44 -13.40 3.84
C MET A 313 -1.11 -13.70 4.50
N SER A 314 -0.54 -14.86 4.17
CA SER A 314 0.79 -15.24 4.62
C SER A 314 1.64 -15.76 3.48
N MET A 315 2.95 -15.62 3.63
CA MET A 315 3.97 -16.16 2.73
C MET A 315 5.11 -16.72 3.58
N THR A 316 5.85 -17.67 3.01
CA THR A 316 7.11 -18.11 3.60
C THR A 316 8.26 -17.34 2.94
N PHE A 317 9.08 -16.68 3.77
CA PHE A 317 10.36 -16.12 3.37
C PHE A 317 11.45 -17.06 3.85
N GLN A 318 12.35 -17.43 2.97
CA GLN A 318 13.41 -18.39 3.30
C GLN A 318 14.77 -17.98 2.75
N VAL A 319 15.81 -18.52 3.37
CA VAL A 319 17.16 -18.41 2.84
C VAL A 319 17.19 -19.00 1.43
N ASN A 320 17.75 -18.25 0.48
CA ASN A 320 17.89 -18.74 -0.87
C ASN A 320 18.92 -19.87 -0.91
N ASN A 321 18.51 -21.02 -1.39
CA ASN A 321 19.33 -22.22 -1.50
C ASN A 321 19.46 -22.73 -2.94
N SER A 322 19.21 -21.86 -3.92
CA SER A 322 19.41 -22.21 -5.34
C SER A 322 20.90 -22.36 -5.67
N PRO A 323 21.23 -22.99 -6.81
CA PRO A 323 22.61 -23.03 -7.28
C PRO A 323 23.26 -21.65 -7.47
N PHE A 324 22.46 -20.58 -7.61
CA PHE A 324 22.95 -19.21 -7.76
C PHE A 324 22.93 -18.41 -6.44
N ALA A 325 22.66 -19.06 -5.33
CA ALA A 325 22.61 -18.40 -4.03
C ALA A 325 23.95 -17.70 -3.71
N GLY A 326 23.86 -16.46 -3.22
CA GLY A 326 25.01 -15.67 -2.79
C GLY A 326 25.77 -14.94 -3.91
N ARG A 327 25.37 -15.10 -5.16
CA ARG A 327 26.05 -14.42 -6.28
C ARG A 327 25.69 -12.95 -6.41
N GLU A 328 24.47 -12.57 -6.07
CA GLU A 328 23.94 -11.22 -6.33
C GLU A 328 23.56 -10.47 -5.05
N GLY A 329 23.13 -11.16 -4.02
CA GLY A 329 22.71 -10.57 -2.76
C GLY A 329 23.86 -10.30 -1.81
N LYS A 330 23.74 -9.19 -1.05
CA LYS A 330 24.67 -8.84 0.03
C LYS A 330 24.28 -9.52 1.35
N TYR A 331 22.99 -9.60 1.64
CA TYR A 331 22.45 -10.17 2.87
C TYR A 331 21.71 -11.45 2.52
N VAL A 332 22.32 -12.60 2.82
CA VAL A 332 21.86 -13.90 2.34
C VAL A 332 21.61 -14.94 3.44
N THR A 333 21.95 -14.62 4.68
CA THR A 333 21.84 -15.56 5.81
C THR A 333 20.50 -15.49 6.50
N SER A 334 20.15 -16.55 7.22
CA SER A 334 18.98 -16.63 8.09
C SER A 334 18.98 -15.49 9.12
N ARG A 335 20.14 -15.19 9.70
CA ARG A 335 20.30 -14.10 10.66
C ARG A 335 20.00 -12.73 10.03
N ASN A 336 20.46 -12.50 8.81
CA ASN A 336 20.16 -11.26 8.08
C ASN A 336 18.65 -11.08 7.89
N LEU A 337 17.95 -12.14 7.48
CA LEU A 337 16.50 -12.10 7.29
C LEU A 337 15.77 -11.84 8.62
N GLU A 338 16.16 -12.55 9.68
CA GLU A 338 15.56 -12.39 11.00
C GLU A 338 15.69 -10.95 11.53
N GLU A 339 16.89 -10.39 11.46
CA GLU A 339 17.16 -9.01 11.89
C GLU A 339 16.36 -7.99 11.06
N ARG A 340 16.28 -8.19 9.76
CA ARG A 340 15.54 -7.27 8.88
C ARG A 340 14.04 -7.31 9.16
N LEU A 341 13.48 -8.50 9.31
CA LEU A 341 12.06 -8.66 9.62
C LEU A 341 11.72 -8.11 11.00
N ALA A 342 12.60 -8.27 11.98
CA ALA A 342 12.43 -7.68 13.30
C ALA A 342 12.41 -6.15 13.25
N ARG A 343 13.24 -5.52 12.42
CA ARG A 343 13.21 -4.06 12.22
C ARG A 343 11.91 -3.60 11.56
N GLU A 344 11.42 -4.37 10.60
CA GLU A 344 10.15 -4.05 9.94
C GLU A 344 8.98 -4.04 10.91
N LEU A 345 8.95 -4.97 11.87
CA LEU A 345 7.89 -5.05 12.88
C LEU A 345 7.79 -3.82 13.78
N ILE A 346 8.86 -3.03 13.90
CA ILE A 346 8.87 -1.84 14.74
C ILE A 346 7.84 -0.82 14.28
N HIS A 347 7.71 -0.60 12.97
CA HIS A 347 6.82 0.41 12.40
C HIS A 347 5.69 -0.15 11.54
N ASN A 348 5.76 -1.40 11.13
CA ASN A 348 4.75 -2.05 10.30
C ASN A 348 3.84 -2.92 11.17
N VAL A 349 2.82 -2.29 11.74
CA VAL A 349 1.97 -2.92 12.77
C VAL A 349 1.03 -3.98 12.25
N ALA A 350 0.72 -3.96 10.96
CA ALA A 350 -0.12 -4.98 10.33
C ALA A 350 0.65 -6.24 9.95
N LEU A 351 1.97 -6.23 10.11
CA LEU A 351 2.84 -7.36 9.78
C LEU A 351 3.02 -8.27 10.99
N ARG A 352 3.01 -9.59 10.74
CA ARG A 352 3.40 -10.61 11.73
C ARG A 352 4.47 -11.49 11.13
N VAL A 353 5.46 -11.84 11.96
CA VAL A 353 6.55 -12.73 11.57
C VAL A 353 6.64 -13.84 12.61
N GLU A 354 6.58 -15.08 12.14
CA GLU A 354 6.68 -16.26 12.97
C GLU A 354 7.83 -17.14 12.47
N GLN A 355 8.63 -17.66 13.39
CA GLN A 355 9.60 -18.69 13.03
C GLN A 355 8.87 -20.01 12.78
N THR A 356 9.37 -20.79 11.83
CA THR A 356 8.88 -22.13 11.55
C THR A 356 9.80 -23.17 12.23
N ASP A 357 9.47 -24.44 12.09
CA ASP A 357 10.34 -25.55 12.56
C ASP A 357 11.71 -25.54 11.86
N ASP A 358 11.78 -24.96 10.67
CA ASP A 358 13.02 -24.76 9.93
C ASP A 358 13.60 -23.38 10.27
N PRO A 359 14.83 -23.29 10.82
CA PRO A 359 15.43 -22.00 11.17
C PRO A 359 15.70 -21.09 9.99
N ASP A 360 15.71 -21.61 8.76
CA ASP A 360 15.93 -20.85 7.53
C ASP A 360 14.62 -20.33 6.92
N LYS A 361 13.48 -20.63 7.52
CA LYS A 361 12.15 -20.23 7.01
C LYS A 361 11.37 -19.42 8.04
N PHE A 362 10.76 -18.34 7.55
CA PHE A 362 9.91 -17.44 8.34
C PHE A 362 8.54 -17.35 7.70
N LYS A 363 7.49 -17.47 8.49
CA LYS A 363 6.13 -17.19 8.04
C LYS A 363 5.84 -15.71 8.24
N VAL A 364 5.61 -15.02 7.15
CA VAL A 364 5.34 -13.57 7.13
C VAL A 364 3.89 -13.36 6.73
N SER A 365 3.14 -12.71 7.61
CA SER A 365 1.71 -12.47 7.41
C SER A 365 1.44 -10.98 7.32
N GLY A 366 0.62 -10.59 6.37
CA GLY A 366 0.30 -9.18 6.11
C GLY A 366 -1.12 -8.99 5.62
N ARG A 367 -1.45 -7.74 5.33
CA ARG A 367 -2.79 -7.28 4.96
C ARG A 367 -2.98 -7.29 3.44
N GLY A 368 -2.77 -8.42 2.81
CA GLY A 368 -2.93 -8.57 1.37
C GLY A 368 -1.61 -8.62 0.61
N GLU A 369 -1.72 -8.93 -0.66
CA GLU A 369 -0.58 -9.18 -1.53
C GLU A 369 0.31 -7.93 -1.75
N LEU A 370 -0.30 -6.76 -1.90
CA LEU A 370 0.44 -5.51 -2.10
C LEU A 370 1.32 -5.18 -0.89
N HIS A 371 0.81 -5.37 0.32
CA HIS A 371 1.57 -5.14 1.56
C HIS A 371 2.83 -6.00 1.61
N LEU A 372 2.69 -7.28 1.29
CA LEU A 372 3.81 -8.23 1.30
C LEU A 372 4.79 -7.98 0.14
N SER A 373 4.30 -7.65 -1.04
CA SER A 373 5.16 -7.38 -2.20
C SER A 373 5.99 -6.11 -2.03
N ILE A 374 5.45 -5.10 -1.37
CA ILE A 374 6.20 -3.88 -1.04
C ILE A 374 7.35 -4.18 -0.08
N LEU A 375 7.10 -5.01 0.94
CA LEU A 375 8.15 -5.44 1.86
C LEU A 375 9.27 -6.17 1.12
N ILE A 376 8.92 -7.12 0.26
CA ILE A 376 9.90 -7.88 -0.53
C ILE A 376 10.72 -6.93 -1.42
N GLU A 377 10.08 -5.99 -2.09
CA GLU A 377 10.76 -5.04 -2.97
C GLU A 377 11.70 -4.11 -2.19
N ASN A 378 11.29 -3.66 -1.00
CA ASN A 378 12.17 -2.88 -0.12
C ASN A 378 13.40 -3.68 0.31
N MET A 379 13.20 -4.92 0.74
CA MET A 379 14.31 -5.78 1.14
C MET A 379 15.26 -6.03 -0.02
N ARG A 380 14.73 -6.29 -1.20
CA ARG A 380 15.50 -6.49 -2.42
C ARG A 380 16.42 -5.29 -2.72
N ARG A 381 15.87 -4.08 -2.66
CA ARG A 381 16.62 -2.83 -2.90
C ARG A 381 17.69 -2.55 -1.86
N GLU A 382 17.48 -3.03 -0.65
CA GLU A 382 18.47 -2.93 0.44
C GLU A 382 19.62 -3.93 0.29
N GLY A 383 19.53 -4.89 -0.62
CA GLY A 383 20.57 -5.88 -0.87
C GLY A 383 20.27 -7.30 -0.38
N TYR A 384 19.04 -7.58 0.04
CA TYR A 384 18.65 -8.91 0.51
C TYR A 384 18.35 -9.86 -0.64
N GLU A 385 18.71 -11.12 -0.44
CA GLU A 385 18.40 -12.24 -1.32
C GLU A 385 17.61 -13.28 -0.53
N MET A 386 16.53 -13.80 -1.12
CA MET A 386 15.66 -14.77 -0.45
C MET A 386 14.81 -15.55 -1.44
N GLY A 387 14.24 -16.66 -0.98
CA GLY A 387 13.16 -17.34 -1.66
C GLY A 387 11.83 -17.00 -1.02
N VAL A 388 10.78 -16.81 -1.80
CA VAL A 388 9.44 -16.53 -1.28
C VAL A 388 8.43 -17.49 -1.89
N SER A 389 7.48 -17.92 -1.06
CA SER A 389 6.42 -18.83 -1.48
C SER A 389 5.23 -18.08 -2.08
N ARG A 390 4.28 -18.82 -2.64
CA ARG A 390 3.00 -18.29 -3.07
C ARG A 390 2.25 -17.70 -1.86
N PRO A 391 1.61 -16.52 -2.00
CA PRO A 391 0.71 -16.02 -0.96
C PRO A 391 -0.45 -16.97 -0.72
N GLU A 392 -0.79 -17.18 0.56
CA GLU A 392 -1.93 -18.00 0.99
C GLU A 392 -2.82 -17.18 1.91
N VAL A 393 -4.15 -17.36 1.81
CA VAL A 393 -5.08 -16.71 2.71
C VAL A 393 -5.07 -17.37 4.09
N ILE A 394 -5.24 -16.55 5.13
CA ILE A 394 -5.33 -17.04 6.51
C ILE A 394 -6.78 -17.36 6.80
N LEU A 395 -7.05 -18.61 7.17
CA LEU A 395 -8.39 -19.07 7.53
C LEU A 395 -8.66 -18.83 9.00
N LYS A 396 -9.92 -18.60 9.36
CA LYS A 396 -10.38 -18.44 10.74
C LYS A 396 -11.59 -19.32 11.01
N GLN A 397 -11.73 -19.78 12.24
CA GLN A 397 -12.99 -20.38 12.70
C GLN A 397 -13.88 -19.29 13.30
N VAL A 398 -15.09 -19.16 12.76
CA VAL A 398 -16.12 -18.25 13.25
C VAL A 398 -17.38 -19.08 13.47
N ASP A 399 -17.88 -19.10 14.70
CA ASP A 399 -19.07 -19.88 15.10
C ASP A 399 -19.02 -21.35 14.69
N GLY A 400 -17.82 -21.97 14.78
CA GLY A 400 -17.59 -23.37 14.45
C GLY A 400 -17.41 -23.67 12.96
N GLU A 401 -17.51 -22.68 12.08
CA GLU A 401 -17.26 -22.82 10.65
C GLU A 401 -15.91 -22.23 10.24
N ILE A 402 -15.25 -22.87 9.29
CA ILE A 402 -14.03 -22.34 8.68
C ILE A 402 -14.42 -21.23 7.73
N CYS A 403 -13.89 -20.03 7.98
CA CYS A 403 -14.11 -18.84 7.15
C CYS A 403 -12.84 -18.39 6.46
N GLU A 404 -13.01 -17.78 5.31
CA GLU A 404 -11.95 -17.14 4.54
C GLU A 404 -12.22 -15.63 4.38
N PRO A 405 -11.16 -14.83 4.13
CA PRO A 405 -11.37 -13.40 3.91
C PRO A 405 -12.06 -13.13 2.56
N TRP A 406 -13.01 -12.21 2.59
CA TRP A 406 -13.73 -11.70 1.41
C TRP A 406 -13.43 -10.23 1.23
N GLU A 407 -13.41 -9.78 -0.01
CA GLU A 407 -13.11 -8.39 -0.37
C GLU A 407 -14.21 -7.79 -1.22
N MET A 408 -14.43 -6.49 -1.03
CA MET A 408 -15.16 -5.67 -2.00
C MET A 408 -14.17 -5.20 -3.05
N MET A 409 -14.48 -5.48 -4.29
CA MET A 409 -13.66 -5.08 -5.42
C MET A 409 -14.47 -4.19 -6.35
N THR A 410 -13.84 -3.14 -6.85
CA THR A 410 -14.40 -2.30 -7.89
C THR A 410 -13.48 -2.34 -9.10
N VAL A 411 -14.02 -2.64 -10.25
CA VAL A 411 -13.34 -2.52 -11.54
C VAL A 411 -14.02 -1.47 -12.38
N ASP A 412 -13.22 -0.67 -13.08
CA ASP A 412 -13.65 0.32 -14.02
C ASP A 412 -13.07 -0.06 -15.39
N VAL A 413 -13.91 -0.38 -16.34
CA VAL A 413 -13.49 -0.94 -17.63
C VAL A 413 -14.23 -0.27 -18.78
N GLU A 414 -13.60 -0.30 -19.95
CA GLU A 414 -14.29 0.05 -21.18
C GLU A 414 -15.44 -0.93 -21.43
N SER A 415 -16.58 -0.43 -21.92
CA SER A 415 -17.79 -1.25 -22.14
C SER A 415 -17.53 -2.48 -23.00
N ASP A 416 -16.60 -2.40 -23.95
CA ASP A 416 -16.23 -3.51 -24.83
C ASP A 416 -15.58 -4.68 -24.10
N HIS A 417 -14.98 -4.43 -22.95
CA HIS A 417 -14.30 -5.46 -22.14
C HIS A 417 -15.19 -6.03 -21.04
N GLN A 418 -16.36 -5.48 -20.81
CA GLN A 418 -17.26 -5.85 -19.71
C GLN A 418 -17.55 -7.35 -19.65
N GLY A 419 -17.94 -7.94 -20.78
CA GLY A 419 -18.33 -9.35 -20.84
C GLY A 419 -17.22 -10.29 -20.43
N ARG A 420 -16.00 -10.06 -20.91
CA ARG A 420 -14.83 -10.88 -20.57
C ARG A 420 -14.43 -10.74 -19.11
N VAL A 421 -14.47 -9.51 -18.59
CA VAL A 421 -14.13 -9.25 -17.19
C VAL A 421 -15.13 -9.95 -16.26
N MET A 422 -16.42 -9.86 -16.56
CA MET A 422 -17.46 -10.53 -15.78
C MET A 422 -17.32 -12.06 -15.81
N GLU A 423 -16.98 -12.63 -16.97
CA GLU A 423 -16.72 -14.07 -17.11
C GLU A 423 -15.53 -14.50 -16.23
N LYS A 424 -14.43 -13.77 -16.28
CA LYS A 424 -13.23 -14.06 -15.47
C LYS A 424 -13.51 -13.95 -13.97
N LEU A 425 -14.26 -12.95 -13.55
CA LEU A 425 -14.65 -12.78 -12.16
C LEU A 425 -15.61 -13.88 -11.68
N GLY A 426 -16.49 -14.35 -12.54
CA GLY A 426 -17.35 -15.49 -12.25
C GLY A 426 -16.57 -16.78 -12.01
N GLU A 427 -15.54 -17.05 -12.82
CA GLU A 427 -14.62 -18.17 -12.63
C GLU A 427 -13.88 -18.13 -11.27
N ARG A 428 -13.63 -16.92 -10.76
CA ARG A 428 -12.98 -16.66 -9.49
C ARG A 428 -13.94 -16.48 -8.32
N ARG A 429 -15.21 -16.85 -8.52
CA ARG A 429 -16.28 -16.82 -7.51
C ARG A 429 -16.64 -15.41 -7.03
N GLY A 430 -16.44 -14.40 -7.87
CA GLY A 430 -16.94 -13.06 -7.63
C GLY A 430 -18.45 -12.98 -7.77
N GLU A 431 -19.09 -12.24 -6.85
CA GLU A 431 -20.51 -11.95 -6.86
C GLU A 431 -20.74 -10.49 -7.25
N LEU A 432 -21.43 -10.26 -8.36
CA LEU A 432 -21.76 -8.91 -8.82
C LEU A 432 -22.74 -8.25 -7.84
N LYS A 433 -22.38 -7.08 -7.33
CA LYS A 433 -23.22 -6.29 -6.41
C LYS A 433 -23.82 -5.06 -7.07
N ASP A 434 -23.11 -4.40 -7.97
CA ASP A 434 -23.59 -3.21 -8.64
C ASP A 434 -22.90 -2.99 -9.98
N MET A 435 -23.58 -2.28 -10.86
CA MET A 435 -23.15 -1.97 -12.22
C MET A 435 -23.56 -0.54 -12.56
N VAL A 436 -22.56 0.34 -12.75
CA VAL A 436 -22.82 1.77 -13.00
C VAL A 436 -22.10 2.23 -14.27
N PRO A 437 -22.81 2.45 -15.37
CA PRO A 437 -22.20 3.07 -16.56
C PRO A 437 -21.92 4.55 -16.31
N ASP A 438 -20.80 5.05 -16.86
CA ASP A 438 -20.43 6.47 -16.74
C ASP A 438 -21.04 7.36 -17.82
N GLY A 439 -21.75 6.77 -18.80
CA GLY A 439 -22.30 7.49 -19.93
C GLY A 439 -21.27 7.91 -21.00
N LYS A 440 -20.00 7.51 -20.85
CA LYS A 440 -18.89 7.87 -21.76
C LYS A 440 -18.13 6.66 -22.31
N GLY A 441 -18.73 5.49 -22.31
CA GLY A 441 -18.14 4.27 -22.83
C GLY A 441 -17.40 3.43 -21.80
N ARG A 442 -17.46 3.77 -20.52
CA ARG A 442 -16.89 2.98 -19.43
C ARG A 442 -17.98 2.53 -18.47
N ILE A 443 -17.72 1.45 -17.77
CA ILE A 443 -18.63 0.90 -16.77
C ILE A 443 -17.85 0.52 -15.51
N ARG A 444 -18.46 0.80 -14.36
CA ARG A 444 -17.96 0.41 -13.05
C ARG A 444 -18.73 -0.81 -12.57
N LEU A 445 -18.00 -1.84 -12.15
CA LEU A 445 -18.55 -3.07 -11.60
C LEU A 445 -18.06 -3.26 -10.17
N ASP A 446 -19.01 -3.44 -9.24
CA ASP A 446 -18.70 -3.75 -7.84
C ASP A 446 -18.95 -5.23 -7.59
N TYR A 447 -17.95 -5.90 -7.03
CA TYR A 447 -17.99 -7.32 -6.74
C TYR A 447 -17.64 -7.61 -5.27
N LEU A 448 -18.26 -8.63 -4.73
CA LEU A 448 -17.81 -9.28 -3.50
C LEU A 448 -17.10 -10.58 -3.92
N ILE A 449 -15.83 -10.76 -3.51
CA ILE A 449 -15.00 -11.85 -3.99
C ILE A 449 -14.11 -12.40 -2.86
N PRO A 450 -13.89 -13.71 -2.78
CA PRO A 450 -12.89 -14.24 -1.85
C PRO A 450 -11.50 -13.67 -2.16
N SER A 451 -10.73 -13.34 -1.14
CA SER A 451 -9.37 -12.78 -1.33
C SER A 451 -8.48 -13.69 -2.16
N ARG A 452 -8.58 -15.01 -2.00
CA ARG A 452 -7.81 -15.96 -2.83
C ARG A 452 -8.21 -15.94 -4.31
N GLY A 453 -9.41 -15.50 -4.62
CA GLY A 453 -9.84 -15.30 -6.01
C GLY A 453 -9.14 -14.13 -6.69
N LEU A 454 -8.55 -13.22 -5.94
CA LEU A 454 -7.79 -12.09 -6.45
C LEU A 454 -6.31 -12.42 -6.69
N ILE A 455 -5.81 -13.50 -6.13
CA ILE A 455 -4.42 -13.92 -6.37
C ILE A 455 -4.27 -14.29 -7.85
N GLY A 456 -3.38 -13.59 -8.54
CA GLY A 456 -3.16 -13.78 -9.97
C GLY A 456 -4.17 -13.09 -10.89
N PHE A 457 -5.16 -12.39 -10.34
CA PHE A 457 -6.18 -11.74 -11.16
C PHE A 457 -5.72 -10.44 -11.81
N ARG A 458 -4.88 -9.66 -11.14
CA ARG A 458 -4.48 -8.33 -11.65
C ARG A 458 -3.84 -8.40 -13.04
N SER A 459 -2.91 -9.33 -13.24
CA SER A 459 -2.26 -9.54 -14.55
C SER A 459 -3.26 -9.98 -15.62
N GLU A 460 -4.14 -10.92 -15.28
CA GLU A 460 -5.21 -11.39 -16.17
C GLU A 460 -6.16 -10.25 -16.52
N PHE A 461 -6.55 -9.43 -15.55
CA PHE A 461 -7.40 -8.27 -15.73
C PHE A 461 -6.79 -7.23 -16.68
N LEU A 462 -5.52 -6.89 -16.49
CA LEU A 462 -4.83 -5.93 -17.34
C LEU A 462 -4.74 -6.44 -18.80
N THR A 463 -4.48 -7.73 -18.98
CA THR A 463 -4.47 -8.35 -20.31
C THR A 463 -5.87 -8.33 -20.94
N THR A 464 -6.89 -8.69 -20.19
CA THR A 464 -8.28 -8.72 -20.65
C THR A 464 -8.78 -7.33 -21.06
N THR A 465 -8.33 -6.29 -20.38
CA THR A 465 -8.73 -4.90 -20.62
C THR A 465 -7.74 -4.12 -21.48
N SER A 466 -6.75 -4.79 -22.08
CA SER A 466 -5.71 -4.14 -22.89
C SER A 466 -4.98 -3.00 -22.15
N GLY A 467 -4.81 -3.14 -20.84
CA GLY A 467 -4.14 -2.17 -19.98
C GLY A 467 -4.96 -0.96 -19.56
N THR A 468 -6.21 -0.84 -20.03
CA THR A 468 -7.06 0.33 -19.77
C THR A 468 -7.93 0.21 -18.53
N GLY A 469 -8.08 -0.99 -17.97
CA GLY A 469 -8.89 -1.25 -16.81
C GLY A 469 -8.27 -0.74 -15.51
N LEU A 470 -9.11 -0.30 -14.59
CA LEU A 470 -8.73 0.10 -13.24
C LEU A 470 -9.34 -0.88 -12.25
N LEU A 471 -8.54 -1.30 -11.28
CA LEU A 471 -8.95 -2.30 -10.30
C LEU A 471 -8.59 -1.82 -8.89
N TYR A 472 -9.59 -1.83 -7.99
CA TYR A 472 -9.44 -1.48 -6.58
C TYR A 472 -10.16 -2.51 -5.73
N HIS A 473 -9.57 -2.88 -4.60
CA HIS A 473 -10.17 -3.83 -3.68
C HIS A 473 -9.83 -3.51 -2.24
N ALA A 474 -10.70 -3.94 -1.33
CA ALA A 474 -10.55 -3.76 0.10
C ALA A 474 -11.15 -4.96 0.83
N PHE A 475 -10.53 -5.35 1.94
CA PHE A 475 -11.08 -6.36 2.82
C PHE A 475 -12.48 -5.95 3.32
N ASP A 476 -13.41 -6.89 3.28
CA ASP A 476 -14.78 -6.66 3.76
C ASP A 476 -15.06 -7.43 5.04
N HIS A 477 -14.97 -8.75 5.00
CA HIS A 477 -15.29 -9.60 6.15
C HIS A 477 -14.70 -11.00 5.98
N TYR A 478 -14.75 -11.78 7.06
CA TYR A 478 -14.53 -13.21 7.00
C TYR A 478 -15.87 -13.92 6.76
N GLY A 479 -15.96 -14.62 5.65
CA GLY A 479 -17.17 -15.32 5.23
C GLY A 479 -16.92 -16.82 5.01
N ARG A 480 -17.98 -17.54 4.67
CA ARG A 480 -17.94 -18.97 4.45
C ARG A 480 -16.91 -19.33 3.39
N ARG A 481 -16.08 -20.32 3.70
CA ARG A 481 -15.09 -20.82 2.76
C ARG A 481 -15.74 -21.54 1.59
N ILE A 482 -15.39 -21.15 0.38
CA ILE A 482 -15.77 -21.85 -0.84
C ILE A 482 -14.86 -23.08 -0.99
N LYS A 483 -15.46 -24.27 -1.16
CA LYS A 483 -14.74 -25.54 -1.20
C LYS A 483 -13.96 -25.77 -2.49
N GLU A 484 -14.38 -25.15 -3.59
CA GLU A 484 -13.73 -25.32 -4.88
C GLU A 484 -12.39 -24.57 -4.93
N LYS A 485 -11.48 -25.07 -5.74
CA LYS A 485 -10.21 -24.39 -6.02
C LYS A 485 -10.47 -23.12 -6.86
N ILE A 486 -9.82 -22.03 -6.47
CA ILE A 486 -9.97 -20.74 -7.13
C ILE A 486 -8.59 -20.19 -7.46
N GLY A 487 -8.44 -19.63 -8.67
CA GLY A 487 -7.27 -18.85 -9.06
C GLY A 487 -5.98 -19.62 -9.23
N GLU A 488 -6.04 -20.95 -9.31
CA GLU A 488 -4.86 -21.77 -9.62
C GLU A 488 -4.53 -21.67 -11.12
N ARG A 489 -3.23 -21.64 -11.42
CA ARG A 489 -2.76 -21.68 -12.79
C ARG A 489 -3.17 -23.00 -13.45
N ASN A 490 -3.77 -22.93 -14.62
CA ASN A 490 -4.20 -24.11 -15.37
C ASN A 490 -3.08 -24.76 -16.16
N ASN A 491 -2.10 -23.96 -16.64
CA ASN A 491 -0.99 -24.46 -17.42
C ASN A 491 0.15 -24.96 -16.55
N GLY A 492 0.82 -25.99 -16.99
CA GLY A 492 2.08 -26.43 -16.41
C GLY A 492 3.22 -25.48 -16.77
N VAL A 493 4.41 -25.82 -16.33
CA VAL A 493 5.62 -25.02 -16.60
C VAL A 493 6.68 -25.87 -17.31
N LEU A 494 7.57 -25.17 -18.02
CA LEU A 494 8.78 -25.75 -18.58
C LEU A 494 9.89 -25.65 -17.55
N ILE A 495 10.46 -26.78 -17.16
CA ILE A 495 11.47 -26.88 -16.10
C ILE A 495 12.80 -27.23 -16.74
N SER A 496 13.87 -26.49 -16.43
CA SER A 496 15.21 -26.83 -16.88
C SER A 496 15.72 -28.12 -16.23
N MET A 497 16.22 -29.04 -17.03
CA MET A 497 16.88 -30.26 -16.56
C MET A 497 18.38 -30.07 -16.33
N ALA A 498 18.96 -28.95 -16.75
CA ALA A 498 20.40 -28.74 -16.78
C ALA A 498 20.78 -27.36 -16.24
N THR A 499 22.02 -27.24 -15.78
CA THR A 499 22.65 -26.01 -15.33
C THR A 499 23.67 -25.54 -16.36
N GLY A 500 23.54 -24.28 -16.79
CA GLY A 500 24.44 -23.69 -17.80
C GLY A 500 23.76 -22.54 -18.53
N LYS A 501 24.34 -22.15 -19.68
CA LYS A 501 23.78 -21.07 -20.50
C LYS A 501 22.83 -21.61 -21.57
N SER A 502 21.68 -21.02 -21.71
CA SER A 502 20.69 -21.37 -22.74
C SER A 502 21.24 -21.10 -24.16
N LEU A 503 20.89 -21.98 -25.09
CA LEU A 503 21.27 -21.87 -26.48
C LEU A 503 20.06 -21.55 -27.35
N ALA A 504 20.26 -20.67 -28.32
CA ALA A 504 19.21 -20.25 -29.25
C ALA A 504 18.53 -21.43 -29.97
N TYR A 505 19.29 -22.42 -30.38
CA TYR A 505 18.76 -23.62 -31.05
C TYR A 505 17.77 -24.38 -30.13
N ALA A 506 18.14 -24.61 -28.89
CA ALA A 506 17.27 -25.28 -27.92
C ALA A 506 16.01 -24.49 -27.65
N LEU A 507 16.12 -23.18 -27.44
CA LEU A 507 14.99 -22.29 -27.18
C LEU A 507 14.04 -22.20 -28.37
N PHE A 508 14.57 -22.19 -29.59
CA PHE A 508 13.75 -22.19 -30.79
C PHE A 508 12.84 -23.42 -30.86
N ASN A 509 13.37 -24.60 -30.56
CA ASN A 509 12.59 -25.83 -30.51
C ASN A 509 11.61 -25.85 -29.35
N LEU A 510 11.95 -25.23 -28.23
CA LEU A 510 11.06 -25.17 -27.04
C LEU A 510 9.88 -24.21 -27.22
N GLN A 511 9.96 -23.26 -28.13
CA GLN A 511 8.84 -22.34 -28.43
C GLN A 511 7.58 -23.07 -28.88
N GLU A 512 7.72 -24.25 -29.48
CA GLU A 512 6.58 -25.09 -29.86
C GLU A 512 5.85 -25.67 -28.64
N ARG A 513 6.53 -25.79 -27.49
CA ARG A 513 5.99 -26.34 -26.26
C ARG A 513 5.32 -25.30 -25.37
N GLY A 514 5.62 -24.03 -25.55
CA GLY A 514 5.07 -22.96 -24.76
C GLY A 514 5.80 -21.65 -24.90
N ARG A 515 5.51 -20.72 -24.00
CA ARG A 515 6.10 -19.37 -23.98
C ARG A 515 7.25 -19.32 -22.99
N LEU A 516 8.36 -18.70 -23.37
CA LEU A 516 9.60 -18.69 -22.58
C LEU A 516 9.71 -17.42 -21.72
N PHE A 517 10.34 -17.58 -20.54
CA PHE A 517 10.75 -16.48 -19.67
C PHE A 517 12.19 -16.05 -19.91
N ILE A 518 12.95 -16.83 -20.65
CA ILE A 518 14.38 -16.61 -20.87
C ILE A 518 14.71 -16.45 -22.36
N GLY A 519 15.78 -15.71 -22.64
CA GLY A 519 16.36 -15.58 -23.96
C GLY A 519 17.66 -16.36 -24.10
N HIS A 520 18.34 -16.18 -25.25
CA HIS A 520 19.61 -16.80 -25.53
C HIS A 520 20.72 -16.34 -24.58
N GLY A 521 21.59 -17.26 -24.20
CA GLY A 521 22.79 -16.96 -23.41
C GLY A 521 22.52 -16.68 -21.94
N ARG A 522 21.30 -16.97 -21.45
CA ARG A 522 20.95 -16.78 -20.05
C ARG A 522 21.35 -18.00 -19.21
N GLU A 523 21.96 -17.73 -18.05
CA GLU A 523 22.28 -18.80 -17.11
C GLU A 523 21.01 -19.34 -16.47
N VAL A 524 20.90 -20.67 -16.45
CA VAL A 524 19.80 -21.40 -15.81
C VAL A 524 20.38 -22.53 -14.94
N TYR A 525 19.57 -23.03 -14.05
CA TYR A 525 19.92 -24.18 -13.23
C TYR A 525 18.84 -25.27 -13.27
N GLU A 526 19.21 -26.47 -12.93
CA GLU A 526 18.25 -27.59 -12.81
C GLU A 526 17.13 -27.25 -11.83
N GLY A 527 15.89 -27.39 -12.26
CA GLY A 527 14.71 -27.05 -11.47
C GLY A 527 14.20 -25.61 -11.64
N MET A 528 14.89 -24.78 -12.38
CA MET A 528 14.44 -23.42 -12.71
C MET A 528 13.27 -23.49 -13.69
N VAL A 529 12.24 -22.69 -13.44
CA VAL A 529 11.09 -22.53 -14.34
C VAL A 529 11.47 -21.56 -15.44
N ILE A 530 11.50 -22.03 -16.68
CA ILE A 530 11.97 -21.26 -17.83
C ILE A 530 10.90 -20.91 -18.85
N GLY A 531 9.67 -21.39 -18.64
CA GLY A 531 8.55 -21.09 -19.54
C GLY A 531 7.23 -21.61 -19.03
N ILE A 532 6.17 -21.22 -19.74
CA ILE A 532 4.80 -21.68 -19.53
C ILE A 532 4.55 -22.80 -20.53
N HIS A 533 4.19 -24.00 -20.03
CA HIS A 533 3.83 -25.10 -20.90
C HIS A 533 2.44 -24.85 -21.52
N SER A 534 2.27 -25.18 -22.78
CA SER A 534 0.98 -25.03 -23.47
C SER A 534 -0.09 -26.02 -22.96
N ARG A 535 0.33 -27.07 -22.27
CA ARG A 535 -0.54 -28.07 -21.64
C ARG A 535 -0.61 -27.87 -20.12
N ASN A 536 -1.46 -28.66 -19.46
CA ASN A 536 -1.70 -28.54 -18.03
C ASN A 536 -0.68 -29.25 -17.13
N ASN A 537 0.25 -30.02 -17.70
CA ASN A 537 1.30 -30.73 -16.96
C ASN A 537 2.64 -30.02 -17.07
N ASP A 538 3.48 -30.19 -16.05
CA ASP A 538 4.86 -29.70 -16.11
C ASP A 538 5.69 -30.57 -17.07
N LEU A 539 6.63 -29.95 -17.76
CA LEU A 539 7.51 -30.61 -18.71
C LEU A 539 8.97 -30.25 -18.42
N VAL A 540 9.78 -31.27 -18.20
CA VAL A 540 11.23 -31.12 -18.03
C VAL A 540 11.88 -31.04 -19.40
N VAL A 541 12.68 -29.99 -19.62
CA VAL A 541 13.26 -29.68 -20.94
C VAL A 541 14.74 -29.34 -20.81
N ASN A 542 15.46 -29.46 -21.90
CA ASN A 542 16.89 -29.12 -21.98
C ASN A 542 17.12 -27.82 -22.77
N PRO A 543 17.30 -26.65 -22.10
CA PRO A 543 17.58 -25.40 -22.80
C PRO A 543 19.02 -25.25 -23.28
N LEU A 544 19.88 -26.26 -23.04
CA LEU A 544 21.28 -26.28 -23.36
C LEU A 544 21.60 -27.21 -24.52
N LYS A 545 20.59 -27.88 -25.09
CA LYS A 545 20.81 -28.85 -26.16
C LYS A 545 21.38 -28.18 -27.40
N ALA A 546 22.63 -28.51 -27.71
CA ALA A 546 23.30 -28.03 -28.89
C ALA A 546 22.80 -28.76 -30.13
N LYS A 547 22.86 -28.05 -31.25
CA LYS A 547 22.63 -28.65 -32.56
C LYS A 547 23.72 -29.65 -32.86
N GLN A 548 23.34 -30.85 -33.28
CA GLN A 548 24.30 -31.81 -33.83
C GLN A 548 24.77 -31.31 -35.23
N LEU A 549 26.04 -30.96 -35.35
CA LEU A 549 26.62 -30.53 -36.60
C LEU A 549 26.86 -31.76 -37.49
N THR A 550 25.84 -32.23 -38.16
CA THR A 550 25.92 -33.32 -39.13
C THR A 550 26.25 -32.81 -40.54
N ASN A 551 26.21 -31.48 -40.77
CA ASN A 551 26.39 -30.85 -42.07
C ASN A 551 26.89 -29.41 -41.89
N ILE A 552 27.96 -29.03 -42.61
CA ILE A 552 28.58 -27.70 -42.60
C ILE A 552 27.59 -26.61 -43.03
N ARG A 553 26.61 -26.91 -43.89
CA ARG A 553 25.56 -25.99 -44.35
C ARG A 553 24.56 -25.66 -43.24
N ALA A 554 24.43 -26.50 -42.24
CA ALA A 554 23.49 -26.31 -41.14
C ALA A 554 24.04 -25.39 -40.02
N ALA A 555 25.36 -25.23 -39.93
CA ALA A 555 25.99 -24.36 -38.94
C ALA A 555 25.75 -22.88 -39.21
N GLY A 556 25.52 -22.48 -40.47
CA GLY A 556 25.21 -21.08 -40.82
C GLY A 556 23.77 -20.66 -40.61
N THR A 557 22.85 -21.58 -40.27
CA THR A 557 21.44 -21.27 -40.05
C THR A 557 21.12 -20.95 -38.60
N ASP A 558 21.99 -21.25 -37.65
CA ASP A 558 21.78 -20.99 -36.22
C ASP A 558 21.75 -19.49 -35.89
N GLU A 559 22.46 -18.68 -36.66
CA GLU A 559 22.49 -17.22 -36.51
C GLU A 559 21.20 -16.54 -36.95
N ASN A 560 20.32 -17.24 -37.68
CA ASN A 560 19.07 -16.70 -38.22
C ASN A 560 17.81 -17.22 -37.54
N LEU A 561 17.92 -17.89 -36.37
CA LEU A 561 16.77 -18.39 -35.65
C LEU A 561 16.01 -17.24 -35.00
N ILE A 562 14.71 -17.17 -35.31
CA ILE A 562 13.82 -16.16 -34.75
C ILE A 562 13.27 -16.67 -33.41
N LEU A 563 13.67 -16.04 -32.33
CA LEU A 563 13.14 -16.28 -31.00
C LEU A 563 12.06 -15.25 -30.69
N SER A 564 10.92 -15.72 -30.20
CA SER A 564 9.93 -14.80 -29.63
C SER A 564 10.51 -14.10 -28.41
N PRO A 565 10.21 -12.80 -28.20
CA PRO A 565 10.70 -12.10 -27.02
C PRO A 565 10.27 -12.84 -25.74
N PRO A 566 11.18 -13.03 -24.76
CA PRO A 566 10.81 -13.68 -23.52
C PRO A 566 9.81 -12.82 -22.73
N ILE A 567 8.94 -13.47 -21.96
CA ILE A 567 8.03 -12.79 -21.06
C ILE A 567 8.86 -12.16 -19.93
N PRO A 568 8.78 -10.83 -19.70
CA PRO A 568 9.50 -10.20 -18.60
C PRO A 568 8.99 -10.69 -17.25
N LEU A 569 9.90 -11.03 -16.34
CA LEU A 569 9.56 -11.39 -14.98
C LEU A 569 9.69 -10.18 -14.06
N THR A 570 8.56 -9.71 -13.54
CA THR A 570 8.51 -8.78 -12.42
C THR A 570 8.21 -9.57 -11.15
N LEU A 571 8.50 -9.00 -9.99
CA LEU A 571 8.17 -9.64 -8.72
C LEU A 571 6.66 -9.93 -8.63
N GLU A 572 5.83 -8.96 -8.99
CA GLU A 572 4.37 -9.09 -8.94
C GLU A 572 3.88 -10.22 -9.85
N TYR A 573 4.34 -10.26 -11.08
CA TYR A 573 4.00 -11.33 -12.00
C TYR A 573 4.40 -12.71 -11.47
N ALA A 574 5.63 -12.83 -10.96
CA ALA A 574 6.15 -14.09 -10.45
C ALA A 574 5.35 -14.60 -9.24
N LEU A 575 5.01 -13.71 -8.28
CA LEU A 575 4.22 -14.07 -7.10
C LEU A 575 2.81 -14.55 -7.47
N GLU A 576 2.20 -13.93 -8.47
CA GLU A 576 0.89 -14.33 -8.98
C GLU A 576 0.95 -15.64 -9.75
N PHE A 577 2.04 -15.88 -10.46
CA PHE A 577 2.19 -16.99 -11.37
C PHE A 577 2.44 -18.34 -10.69
N ILE A 578 3.28 -18.38 -9.65
CA ILE A 578 3.75 -19.63 -9.05
C ILE A 578 2.63 -20.43 -8.37
N ASN A 579 2.76 -21.75 -8.40
CA ASN A 579 1.93 -22.68 -7.63
C ASN A 579 2.60 -23.03 -6.29
N ASN A 580 1.91 -23.82 -5.46
CA ASN A 580 2.37 -24.20 -4.12
C ASN A 580 3.67 -25.01 -4.09
N ASP A 581 4.01 -25.67 -5.19
CA ASP A 581 5.25 -26.45 -5.34
C ASP A 581 6.41 -25.65 -5.93
N GLU A 582 6.25 -24.34 -6.02
CA GLU A 582 7.20 -23.40 -6.64
C GLU A 582 7.58 -22.27 -5.68
N LEU A 583 8.72 -21.65 -5.95
CA LEU A 583 9.22 -20.49 -5.23
C LEU A 583 9.64 -19.41 -6.20
N VAL A 584 9.61 -18.16 -5.73
CA VAL A 584 10.27 -17.03 -6.40
C VAL A 584 11.61 -16.79 -5.72
N GLU A 585 12.67 -16.84 -6.49
CA GLU A 585 14.00 -16.44 -6.05
C GLU A 585 14.16 -14.94 -6.29
N VAL A 586 14.35 -14.20 -5.20
CA VAL A 586 14.43 -12.73 -5.23
C VAL A 586 15.84 -12.31 -4.86
N THR A 587 16.47 -11.53 -5.74
CA THR A 587 17.78 -10.93 -5.49
C THR A 587 17.72 -9.43 -5.84
N PRO A 588 18.73 -8.63 -5.45
CA PRO A 588 18.78 -7.23 -5.86
C PRO A 588 18.79 -7.02 -7.38
N VAL A 589 19.24 -8.00 -8.14
CA VAL A 589 19.44 -7.91 -9.59
C VAL A 589 18.38 -8.71 -10.38
N SER A 590 17.94 -9.85 -9.87
CA SER A 590 17.15 -10.82 -10.61
C SER A 590 15.90 -11.30 -9.89
N ILE A 591 14.90 -11.66 -10.68
CA ILE A 591 13.71 -12.43 -10.25
C ILE A 591 13.72 -13.71 -11.07
N ARG A 592 13.74 -14.85 -10.39
CA ARG A 592 13.69 -16.18 -11.01
C ARG A 592 12.60 -17.02 -10.34
N MET A 593 11.97 -17.88 -11.09
CA MET A 593 11.01 -18.85 -10.55
C MET A 593 11.64 -20.25 -10.59
N ARG A 594 11.34 -21.05 -9.59
CA ARG A 594 11.92 -22.41 -9.48
C ARG A 594 10.94 -23.35 -8.80
N LYS A 595 11.15 -24.65 -9.02
CA LYS A 595 10.50 -25.68 -8.23
C LYS A 595 11.11 -25.71 -6.82
N LYS A 596 10.32 -26.03 -5.80
CA LYS A 596 10.82 -26.23 -4.43
C LYS A 596 11.88 -27.32 -4.38
N PHE A 597 11.59 -28.45 -5.04
CA PHE A 597 12.54 -29.53 -5.23
C PHE A 597 13.19 -29.40 -6.60
N LEU A 598 14.48 -29.14 -6.62
CA LEU A 598 15.20 -28.84 -7.87
C LEU A 598 15.42 -30.06 -8.74
N LYS A 599 15.59 -31.24 -8.15
CA LYS A 599 15.84 -32.47 -8.89
C LYS A 599 14.55 -33.21 -9.21
N GLU A 600 14.46 -33.78 -10.40
CA GLU A 600 13.28 -34.48 -10.86
C GLU A 600 12.88 -35.65 -9.96
N TYR A 601 13.87 -36.43 -9.47
CA TYR A 601 13.57 -37.54 -8.58
C TYR A 601 12.99 -37.08 -7.24
N GLU A 602 13.41 -35.93 -6.72
CA GLU A 602 12.86 -35.36 -5.49
C GLU A 602 11.40 -34.94 -5.68
N ARG A 603 11.06 -34.36 -6.83
CA ARG A 603 9.68 -34.00 -7.18
C ARG A 603 8.80 -35.24 -7.32
N LYS A 604 9.31 -36.29 -7.95
CA LYS A 604 8.57 -37.57 -8.07
C LYS A 604 8.34 -38.24 -6.72
N ARG A 605 9.34 -38.18 -5.83
CA ARG A 605 9.21 -38.72 -4.47
C ARG A 605 8.14 -37.97 -3.68
N ALA A 606 8.17 -36.64 -3.72
CA ALA A 606 7.20 -35.78 -3.04
C ALA A 606 5.77 -36.01 -3.55
N SER A 607 5.61 -36.20 -4.86
CA SER A 607 4.32 -36.49 -5.49
C SER A 607 3.76 -37.86 -5.03
N ARG A 608 4.60 -38.88 -4.79
CA ARG A 608 4.17 -40.18 -4.33
C ARG A 608 3.82 -40.23 -2.84
N ALA A 609 4.40 -39.30 -2.04
CA ALA A 609 4.14 -39.23 -0.60
C ALA A 609 2.87 -38.46 -0.26
N ALA A 610 2.31 -37.71 -1.23
CA ALA A 610 1.10 -36.91 -1.04
C ALA A 610 -0.19 -37.70 -1.20
#